data_1f93b96c6e6a6e0ed715e494735d18b5
#
_entry.id   1f93b96c6e6a6e0ed715e494735d18b5
#
_cell.length_a   1.000
_cell.length_b   1.000
_cell.length_c   1.000
_cell.angle_alpha   90.00
_cell.angle_beta   90.00
_cell.angle_gamma   90.00
#
_symmetry.space_group_name_H-M   'P 1'
#
loop_
_entity.id
_entity.type
_entity.pdbx_description
1 polymer ?
#
loop_
_entity_poly.entity_id
_entity_poly.type
_entity_poly.pdbx_seq_one_letter_code
_entity_poly.pdbx_strand_id
1 'polypeptide(L)'
;MASRKGELIMICKLCNSKNVNIIYNGKIRDGHVGNYTTSDVQMFKCCDCNTIWHEDVIDHSNYYETEKYRSSLEGTTDIKDFYKLHDRENEDKFRYIGMENLRNKKIADIGCGGGAFLDFLYSVADEIIAIEPSQIYRRELDKKGYKTYAYAADAIKEYGNKVDVVTSFDVIEHVENPMQFVKEAYDLLAENGVAYIGTPTDAEVMRQLLGETYESFLFSTQHPWILCEKSFEYILNCLNIDDIEWDVKYYQRYGLSNLLYWLKNKKPGGNYKFDFVSNEIYLAWKSDLERQNKSDYIVLRIKKIKK
;
A
#
# COMPACT_ATOMS: atom_id res chain seq x y z
N MET A 1 34.40 17.74 32.98
CA MET A 1 33.32 18.33 32.15
C MET A 1 33.01 17.32 31.04
N ALA A 2 31.96 16.52 31.21
CA ALA A 2 31.53 15.55 30.19
C ALA A 2 30.68 16.30 29.16
N SER A 3 31.10 16.27 27.91
CA SER A 3 30.32 16.81 26.80
C SER A 3 29.00 16.04 26.70
N ARG A 4 27.88 16.72 26.88
CA ARG A 4 26.59 16.20 26.50
C ARG A 4 26.64 15.98 24.98
N LYS A 5 26.67 14.69 24.56
CA LYS A 5 26.34 14.33 23.17
C LYS A 5 24.96 14.91 22.90
N GLY A 6 24.85 15.80 21.89
CA GLY A 6 23.57 16.33 21.49
C GLY A 6 22.67 15.15 21.11
N GLU A 7 21.58 14.99 21.85
CA GLU A 7 20.49 14.09 21.43
C GLU A 7 19.99 14.61 20.08
N LEU A 8 20.16 13.82 19.04
CA LEU A 8 19.51 14.09 17.75
C LEU A 8 18.00 14.06 18.02
N ILE A 9 17.39 15.23 18.01
CA ILE A 9 15.92 15.33 18.13
C ILE A 9 15.35 14.76 16.83
N MET A 10 14.78 13.55 16.92
CA MET A 10 14.06 12.95 15.79
C MET A 10 12.76 13.71 15.53
N ILE A 11 12.49 13.99 14.27
CA ILE A 11 11.30 14.71 13.82
C ILE A 11 10.50 13.81 12.88
N CYS A 12 9.18 13.73 13.06
CA CYS A 12 8.32 12.96 12.19
C CYS A 12 8.41 13.47 10.73
N LYS A 13 8.75 12.57 9.81
CA LYS A 13 8.87 12.90 8.38
C LYS A 13 7.53 13.34 7.74
N LEU A 14 6.38 12.92 8.31
CA LEU A 14 5.07 13.30 7.80
C LEU A 14 4.56 14.62 8.39
N CYS A 15 4.51 14.75 9.73
CA CYS A 15 3.82 15.85 10.40
C CYS A 15 4.76 16.83 11.12
N ASN A 16 6.08 16.65 11.03
CA ASN A 16 7.10 17.48 11.68
C ASN A 16 7.01 17.52 13.23
N SER A 17 6.24 16.63 13.85
CA SER A 17 6.19 16.52 15.31
C SER A 17 7.53 16.02 15.87
N LYS A 18 7.88 16.54 17.06
CA LYS A 18 9.02 16.04 17.85
C LYS A 18 8.65 14.93 18.82
N ASN A 19 7.36 14.59 18.89
CA ASN A 19 6.84 13.52 19.77
C ASN A 19 6.97 12.17 19.09
N VAL A 20 8.17 11.63 19.08
CA VAL A 20 8.56 10.43 18.33
C VAL A 20 9.18 9.40 19.25
N ASN A 21 8.76 8.15 19.11
CA ASN A 21 9.33 7.00 19.83
C ASN A 21 10.04 6.05 18.85
N ILE A 22 11.14 5.45 19.29
CA ILE A 22 11.71 4.27 18.64
C ILE A 22 10.86 3.08 19.09
N ILE A 23 10.27 2.36 18.15
CA ILE A 23 9.40 1.20 18.42
C ILE A 23 10.04 -0.13 18.07
N TYR A 24 11.10 -0.13 17.28
CA TYR A 24 11.85 -1.32 16.88
C TYR A 24 13.30 -0.94 16.57
N ASN A 25 14.23 -1.87 16.84
CA ASN A 25 15.62 -1.76 16.44
C ASN A 25 16.13 -3.17 16.15
N GLY A 26 16.26 -3.53 14.90
CA GLY A 26 16.64 -4.89 14.49
C GLY A 26 16.67 -5.06 12.98
N LYS A 27 16.77 -6.31 12.54
CA LYS A 27 16.74 -6.67 11.12
C LYS A 27 15.34 -6.47 10.55
N ILE A 28 15.24 -5.84 9.41
CA ILE A 28 14.00 -5.70 8.67
C ILE A 28 14.09 -6.42 7.32
N ARG A 29 12.96 -6.72 6.73
CA ARG A 29 12.87 -7.39 5.44
C ARG A 29 13.58 -6.57 4.34
N ASP A 30 14.37 -7.25 3.53
CA ASP A 30 15.07 -6.65 2.39
C ASP A 30 14.61 -7.33 1.09
N GLY A 31 13.60 -6.74 0.45
CA GLY A 31 12.94 -7.29 -0.73
C GLY A 31 12.10 -8.53 -0.40
N HIS A 32 12.52 -9.70 -0.91
CA HIS A 32 11.79 -10.96 -0.79
C HIS A 32 11.66 -11.44 0.66
N VAL A 33 10.53 -12.11 0.97
CA VAL A 33 10.28 -12.73 2.28
C VAL A 33 11.37 -13.76 2.60
N GLY A 34 12.02 -13.59 3.76
CA GLY A 34 13.13 -14.43 4.21
C GLY A 34 14.50 -13.78 4.03
N ASN A 35 14.62 -12.69 3.29
CA ASN A 35 15.81 -11.87 3.22
C ASN A 35 15.70 -10.71 4.22
N TYR A 36 16.78 -10.40 4.90
CA TYR A 36 16.85 -9.37 5.92
C TYR A 36 18.09 -8.49 5.75
N THR A 37 18.02 -7.27 6.25
CA THR A 37 19.14 -6.33 6.25
C THR A 37 20.36 -6.90 6.98
N THR A 38 21.55 -6.52 6.55
CA THR A 38 22.82 -6.92 7.20
C THR A 38 23.05 -6.16 8.51
N SER A 39 22.57 -4.92 8.61
CA SER A 39 22.62 -4.07 9.80
C SER A 39 21.23 -3.91 10.41
N ASP A 40 21.18 -3.54 11.69
CA ASP A 40 19.92 -3.21 12.35
C ASP A 40 19.40 -1.86 11.86
N VAL A 41 18.08 -1.75 11.77
CA VAL A 41 17.36 -0.57 11.34
C VAL A 41 16.44 -0.12 12.46
N GLN A 42 16.40 1.17 12.72
CA GLN A 42 15.50 1.76 13.70
C GLN A 42 14.18 2.14 13.01
N MET A 43 13.07 1.72 13.62
CA MET A 43 11.73 2.15 13.24
C MET A 43 11.22 3.17 14.23
N PHE A 44 10.69 4.26 13.72
CA PHE A 44 10.16 5.38 14.49
C PHE A 44 8.64 5.42 14.37
N LYS A 45 7.96 5.81 15.45
CA LYS A 45 6.52 6.07 15.46
C LYS A 45 6.24 7.46 16.00
N CYS A 46 5.48 8.24 15.25
CA CYS A 46 4.96 9.52 15.71
C CYS A 46 3.81 9.31 16.69
N CYS A 47 3.83 9.97 17.84
CA CYS A 47 2.73 9.89 18.80
C CYS A 47 1.53 10.77 18.40
N ASP A 48 1.70 11.74 17.49
CA ASP A 48 0.66 12.64 17.07
C ASP A 48 -0.12 12.10 15.85
N CYS A 49 0.55 11.78 14.74
CA CYS A 49 -0.11 11.24 13.53
C CYS A 49 -0.06 9.71 13.42
N ASN A 50 0.56 9.00 14.37
CA ASN A 50 0.74 7.55 14.43
C ASN A 50 1.47 6.93 13.22
N THR A 51 2.02 7.71 12.30
CA THR A 51 2.84 7.22 11.19
C THR A 51 4.07 6.51 11.74
N ILE A 52 4.40 5.34 11.15
CA ILE A 52 5.64 4.63 11.41
C ILE A 52 6.53 4.79 10.18
N TRP A 53 7.84 5.00 10.39
CA TRP A 53 8.82 5.14 9.31
C TRP A 53 10.22 4.70 9.76
N HIS A 54 11.11 4.56 8.80
CA HIS A 54 12.55 4.45 9.04
C HIS A 54 13.30 5.55 8.27
N GLU A 55 14.55 5.78 8.62
CA GLU A 55 15.44 6.56 7.79
C GLU A 55 15.73 5.82 6.47
N ASP A 56 16.05 6.55 5.40
CA ASP A 56 16.24 5.97 4.09
C ASP A 56 17.38 4.94 4.12
N VAL A 57 17.03 3.69 3.88
CA VAL A 57 17.94 2.54 3.91
C VAL A 57 18.41 2.20 2.50
N ILE A 58 17.62 2.56 1.49
CA ILE A 58 17.94 2.40 0.07
C ILE A 58 17.72 3.71 -0.68
N ASP A 59 18.54 3.91 -1.70
CA ASP A 59 18.30 4.97 -2.69
C ASP A 59 17.13 4.55 -3.59
N HIS A 60 15.99 5.19 -3.40
CA HIS A 60 14.78 4.96 -4.17
C HIS A 60 14.82 5.63 -5.56
N SER A 61 15.83 6.46 -5.87
CA SER A 61 15.96 7.09 -7.17
C SER A 61 16.06 6.03 -8.27
N ASN A 62 15.13 6.04 -9.21
CA ASN A 62 15.01 5.10 -10.32
C ASN A 62 14.85 3.61 -9.93
N TYR A 63 14.66 3.28 -8.65
CA TYR A 63 14.55 1.89 -8.19
C TYR A 63 13.35 1.17 -8.85
N TYR A 64 12.19 1.85 -8.88
CA TYR A 64 10.94 1.31 -9.46
C TYR A 64 10.90 1.35 -10.98
N GLU A 65 11.77 2.13 -11.63
CA GLU A 65 11.86 2.21 -13.09
C GLU A 65 12.60 1.03 -13.72
N THR A 66 13.38 0.30 -12.92
CA THR A 66 14.31 -0.75 -13.36
C THR A 66 13.83 -2.16 -13.04
N GLU A 67 14.48 -3.18 -13.65
CA GLU A 67 14.23 -4.60 -13.33
C GLU A 67 14.64 -4.99 -11.90
N LYS A 68 15.44 -4.17 -11.22
CA LYS A 68 15.92 -4.46 -9.86
C LYS A 68 14.75 -4.64 -8.89
N TYR A 69 13.73 -3.79 -8.97
CA TYR A 69 12.53 -3.90 -8.13
C TYR A 69 11.85 -5.25 -8.30
N ARG A 70 11.55 -5.65 -9.55
CA ARG A 70 10.90 -6.93 -9.85
C ARG A 70 11.73 -8.13 -9.38
N SER A 71 13.00 -8.17 -9.74
CA SER A 71 13.88 -9.27 -9.37
C SER A 71 14.07 -9.40 -7.86
N SER A 72 14.10 -8.27 -7.12
CA SER A 72 14.28 -8.30 -5.66
C SER A 72 12.99 -8.65 -4.90
N LEU A 73 11.82 -8.26 -5.40
CA LEU A 73 10.54 -8.50 -4.73
C LEU A 73 9.88 -9.80 -5.17
N GLU A 74 9.78 -10.02 -6.48
CA GLU A 74 9.03 -11.13 -7.06
C GLU A 74 9.92 -12.36 -7.37
N GLY A 75 11.24 -12.20 -7.38
CA GLY A 75 12.19 -13.26 -7.73
C GLY A 75 12.15 -13.65 -9.20
N THR A 76 11.39 -12.96 -10.04
CA THR A 76 11.23 -13.22 -11.46
C THR A 76 11.07 -11.92 -12.24
N THR A 77 11.42 -11.96 -13.52
CA THR A 77 11.18 -10.90 -14.51
C THR A 77 10.15 -11.31 -15.56
N ASP A 78 9.64 -12.56 -15.49
CA ASP A 78 8.65 -13.06 -16.44
C ASP A 78 7.26 -12.49 -16.12
N ILE A 79 6.61 -11.91 -17.13
CA ILE A 79 5.27 -11.33 -17.01
C ILE A 79 4.21 -12.39 -16.65
N LYS A 80 4.39 -13.65 -17.07
CA LYS A 80 3.45 -14.72 -16.72
C LYS A 80 3.49 -15.07 -15.23
N ASP A 81 4.66 -14.98 -14.61
CA ASP A 81 4.79 -15.22 -13.19
C ASP A 81 4.21 -14.04 -12.39
N PHE A 82 4.33 -12.82 -12.92
CA PHE A 82 3.61 -11.66 -12.36
C PHE A 82 2.10 -11.92 -12.24
N TYR A 83 1.43 -12.38 -13.30
CA TYR A 83 0.00 -12.67 -13.25
C TYR A 83 -0.35 -13.80 -12.27
N LYS A 84 0.45 -14.88 -12.21
CA LYS A 84 0.22 -15.95 -11.22
C LYS A 84 0.25 -15.47 -9.78
N LEU A 85 1.09 -14.47 -9.49
CA LEU A 85 1.21 -13.88 -8.17
C LEU A 85 0.02 -12.94 -7.87
N HIS A 86 -0.28 -12.03 -8.82
CA HIS A 86 -1.17 -10.89 -8.58
C HIS A 86 -2.64 -11.10 -8.95
N ASP A 87 -2.98 -12.07 -9.81
CA ASP A 87 -4.37 -12.32 -10.18
C ASP A 87 -5.27 -12.65 -8.98
N ARG A 88 -4.72 -13.30 -7.95
CA ARG A 88 -5.46 -13.64 -6.74
C ARG A 88 -5.79 -12.43 -5.86
N GLU A 89 -5.00 -11.38 -5.94
CA GLU A 89 -5.20 -10.15 -5.18
C GLU A 89 -6.42 -9.37 -5.67
N ASN A 90 -6.85 -9.63 -6.91
CA ASN A 90 -7.98 -8.95 -7.52
C ASN A 90 -9.30 -9.23 -6.79
N GLU A 91 -9.47 -10.41 -6.15
CA GLU A 91 -10.64 -10.69 -5.31
C GLU A 91 -10.75 -9.66 -4.18
N ASP A 92 -9.66 -9.36 -3.50
CA ASP A 92 -9.63 -8.36 -2.45
C ASP A 92 -9.84 -6.95 -3.01
N LYS A 93 -9.23 -6.59 -4.16
CA LYS A 93 -9.41 -5.29 -4.80
C LYS A 93 -10.88 -5.04 -5.17
N PHE A 94 -11.57 -6.04 -5.73
CA PHE A 94 -13.01 -5.95 -5.98
C PHE A 94 -13.84 -5.81 -4.70
N ARG A 95 -13.43 -6.45 -3.62
CA ARG A 95 -14.08 -6.30 -2.30
C ARG A 95 -13.90 -4.90 -1.74
N TYR A 96 -12.75 -4.26 -1.97
CA TYR A 96 -12.46 -2.90 -1.49
C TYR A 96 -13.29 -1.84 -2.21
N ILE A 97 -13.50 -2.01 -3.51
CA ILE A 97 -14.13 -1.01 -4.37
C ILE A 97 -15.65 -1.24 -4.49
N GLY A 98 -16.08 -2.51 -4.61
CA GLY A 98 -17.41 -2.90 -5.10
C GLY A 98 -17.46 -2.91 -6.63
N MET A 99 -17.81 -4.07 -7.20
CA MET A 99 -17.81 -4.25 -8.66
C MET A 99 -18.79 -3.33 -9.39
N GLU A 100 -19.90 -2.97 -8.73
CA GLU A 100 -20.92 -2.06 -9.22
C GLU A 100 -20.39 -0.64 -9.49
N ASN A 101 -19.30 -0.25 -8.84
CA ASN A 101 -18.70 1.07 -8.97
C ASN A 101 -17.76 1.20 -10.18
N LEU A 102 -17.48 0.12 -10.90
CA LEU A 102 -16.48 0.06 -11.97
C LEU A 102 -17.07 0.06 -13.39
N ARG A 103 -18.34 -0.33 -13.55
CA ARG A 103 -18.96 -0.45 -14.88
C ARG A 103 -19.21 0.91 -15.52
N ASN A 104 -18.82 1.03 -16.80
CA ASN A 104 -18.95 2.25 -17.62
C ASN A 104 -18.24 3.46 -16.99
N LYS A 105 -17.11 3.21 -16.32
CA LYS A 105 -16.28 4.22 -15.65
C LYS A 105 -14.97 4.42 -16.38
N LYS A 106 -14.50 5.65 -16.36
CA LYS A 106 -13.12 5.98 -16.69
C LYS A 106 -12.27 5.71 -15.44
N ILE A 107 -11.36 4.75 -15.55
CA ILE A 107 -10.60 4.21 -14.41
C ILE A 107 -9.11 4.49 -14.61
N ALA A 108 -8.46 5.09 -13.61
CA ALA A 108 -7.00 5.18 -13.55
C ALA A 108 -6.47 4.30 -12.41
N ASP A 109 -5.46 3.47 -12.69
CA ASP A 109 -4.80 2.64 -11.69
C ASP A 109 -3.35 3.09 -11.52
N ILE A 110 -3.01 3.63 -10.35
CA ILE A 110 -1.68 4.16 -10.04
C ILE A 110 -0.84 3.04 -9.42
N GLY A 111 0.30 2.71 -10.05
CA GLY A 111 1.13 1.57 -9.70
C GLY A 111 0.53 0.25 -10.17
N CYS A 112 -0.05 0.23 -11.37
CA CYS A 112 -0.80 -0.91 -11.89
C CYS A 112 0.06 -2.15 -12.23
N GLY A 113 1.40 -2.05 -12.16
CA GLY A 113 2.32 -3.12 -12.57
C GLY A 113 2.06 -3.58 -14.00
N GLY A 114 2.01 -4.89 -14.23
CA GLY A 114 1.69 -5.49 -15.53
C GLY A 114 0.21 -5.45 -15.90
N GLY A 115 -0.64 -4.82 -15.08
CA GLY A 115 -2.07 -4.63 -15.34
C GLY A 115 -2.96 -5.81 -14.97
N ALA A 116 -2.56 -6.63 -13.99
CA ALA A 116 -3.36 -7.79 -13.56
C ALA A 116 -4.80 -7.39 -13.16
N PHE A 117 -4.96 -6.27 -12.47
CA PHE A 117 -6.28 -5.75 -12.12
C PHE A 117 -7.00 -5.16 -13.34
N LEU A 118 -6.28 -4.42 -14.18
CA LEU A 118 -6.83 -3.76 -15.36
C LEU A 118 -7.39 -4.74 -16.39
N ASP A 119 -6.78 -5.92 -16.52
CA ASP A 119 -7.25 -6.96 -17.44
C ASP A 119 -8.67 -7.44 -17.12
N PHE A 120 -9.04 -7.49 -15.82
CA PHE A 120 -10.41 -7.82 -15.41
C PHE A 120 -11.41 -6.67 -15.64
N LEU A 121 -10.93 -5.44 -15.80
CA LEU A 121 -11.76 -4.26 -16.03
C LEU A 121 -12.00 -3.98 -17.51
N TYR A 122 -11.20 -4.57 -18.41
CA TYR A 122 -11.19 -4.26 -19.84
C TYR A 122 -12.56 -4.28 -20.51
N SER A 123 -13.42 -5.25 -20.14
CA SER A 123 -14.76 -5.41 -20.73
C SER A 123 -15.85 -4.59 -20.03
N VAL A 124 -15.55 -3.95 -18.91
CA VAL A 124 -16.56 -3.26 -18.09
C VAL A 124 -16.31 -1.77 -17.95
N ALA A 125 -15.06 -1.33 -18.01
CA ALA A 125 -14.68 0.08 -17.99
C ALA A 125 -15.00 0.78 -19.32
N ASP A 126 -15.25 2.08 -19.29
CA ASP A 126 -15.34 2.93 -20.47
C ASP A 126 -13.96 3.28 -21.01
N GLU A 127 -13.05 3.65 -20.14
CA GLU A 127 -11.66 3.94 -20.48
C GLU A 127 -10.74 3.52 -19.34
N ILE A 128 -9.55 2.99 -19.68
CA ILE A 128 -8.53 2.56 -18.72
C ILE A 128 -7.25 3.37 -18.90
N ILE A 129 -6.79 3.98 -17.83
CA ILE A 129 -5.53 4.72 -17.73
C ILE A 129 -4.60 3.96 -16.80
N ALA A 130 -3.51 3.43 -17.35
CA ALA A 130 -2.50 2.67 -16.62
C ALA A 130 -1.34 3.59 -16.24
N ILE A 131 -1.04 3.71 -14.94
CA ILE A 131 0.06 4.56 -14.45
C ILE A 131 1.07 3.66 -13.74
N GLU A 132 2.27 3.54 -14.34
CA GLU A 132 3.30 2.58 -13.90
C GLU A 132 4.70 3.11 -14.22
N PRO A 133 5.61 3.29 -13.22
CA PRO A 133 6.96 3.79 -13.46
C PRO A 133 7.86 2.80 -14.22
N SER A 134 7.64 1.48 -14.12
CA SER A 134 8.45 0.47 -14.80
C SER A 134 8.24 0.49 -16.31
N GLN A 135 9.29 0.79 -17.05
CA GLN A 135 9.24 0.80 -18.52
C GLN A 135 8.90 -0.58 -19.11
N ILE A 136 9.29 -1.66 -18.45
CA ILE A 136 9.00 -3.03 -18.90
C ILE A 136 7.52 -3.30 -18.84
N TYR A 137 6.88 -2.98 -17.71
CA TYR A 137 5.44 -3.12 -17.55
C TYR A 137 4.68 -2.22 -18.52
N ARG A 138 5.08 -0.95 -18.69
CA ARG A 138 4.42 -0.06 -19.66
C ARG A 138 4.44 -0.61 -21.07
N ARG A 139 5.55 -1.23 -21.52
CA ARG A 139 5.60 -1.89 -22.85
C ARG A 139 4.59 -3.03 -22.99
N GLU A 140 4.35 -3.79 -21.92
CA GLU A 140 3.32 -4.85 -21.93
C GLU A 140 1.91 -4.26 -21.93
N LEU A 141 1.68 -3.18 -21.18
CA LEU A 141 0.41 -2.46 -21.15
C LEU A 141 0.10 -1.80 -22.51
N ASP A 142 1.10 -1.21 -23.16
CA ASP A 142 0.98 -0.64 -24.52
C ASP A 142 0.59 -1.70 -25.56
N LYS A 143 1.15 -2.91 -25.48
CA LYS A 143 0.77 -4.04 -26.36
C LYS A 143 -0.68 -4.45 -26.19
N LYS A 144 -1.26 -4.24 -25.01
CA LYS A 144 -2.67 -4.50 -24.70
C LYS A 144 -3.59 -3.35 -25.13
N GLY A 145 -3.03 -2.22 -25.56
CA GLY A 145 -3.77 -1.04 -26.01
C GLY A 145 -4.23 -0.13 -24.86
N TYR A 146 -3.67 -0.25 -23.66
CA TYR A 146 -3.97 0.70 -22.58
C TYR A 146 -3.28 2.04 -22.80
N LYS A 147 -3.89 3.13 -22.32
CA LYS A 147 -3.22 4.42 -22.22
C LYS A 147 -2.26 4.40 -21.03
N THR A 148 -0.98 4.60 -21.27
CA THR A 148 0.06 4.45 -20.26
C THR A 148 0.77 5.74 -19.94
N TYR A 149 1.06 5.95 -18.65
CA TYR A 149 1.85 7.06 -18.12
C TYR A 149 2.87 6.53 -17.12
N ALA A 150 4.02 7.23 -16.99
CA ALA A 150 5.02 6.84 -16.00
C ALA A 150 4.57 7.21 -14.59
N TYR A 151 4.01 8.40 -14.43
CA TYR A 151 3.62 8.96 -13.15
C TYR A 151 2.24 9.63 -13.24
N ALA A 152 1.56 9.74 -12.09
CA ALA A 152 0.26 10.41 -12.01
C ALA A 152 0.33 11.87 -12.48
N ALA A 153 1.40 12.58 -12.17
CA ALA A 153 1.65 13.94 -12.65
C ALA A 153 1.63 14.06 -14.19
N ASP A 154 2.03 13.03 -14.92
CA ASP A 154 1.96 13.03 -16.39
C ASP A 154 0.53 12.78 -16.87
N ALA A 155 -0.18 11.84 -16.24
CA ALA A 155 -1.57 11.55 -16.55
C ALA A 155 -2.50 12.75 -16.27
N ILE A 156 -2.24 13.53 -15.21
CA ILE A 156 -3.00 14.74 -14.85
C ILE A 156 -3.01 15.77 -15.98
N LYS A 157 -1.95 15.88 -16.79
CA LYS A 157 -1.90 16.82 -17.92
C LYS A 157 -3.01 16.59 -18.95
N GLU A 158 -3.45 15.34 -19.12
CA GLU A 158 -4.51 14.95 -20.04
C GLU A 158 -5.84 14.63 -19.31
N TYR A 159 -5.74 13.96 -18.15
CA TYR A 159 -6.87 13.40 -17.41
C TYR A 159 -7.22 14.12 -16.10
N GLY A 160 -6.59 15.24 -15.80
CA GLY A 160 -6.93 16.03 -14.61
C GLY A 160 -8.40 16.38 -14.56
N ASN A 161 -9.08 16.08 -13.45
CA ASN A 161 -10.52 16.27 -13.21
C ASN A 161 -11.44 15.50 -14.18
N LYS A 162 -10.99 14.35 -14.72
CA LYS A 162 -11.77 13.59 -15.72
C LYS A 162 -11.97 12.11 -15.39
N VAL A 163 -11.37 11.60 -14.31
CA VAL A 163 -11.37 10.19 -13.96
C VAL A 163 -12.49 9.90 -12.96
N ASP A 164 -13.35 8.92 -13.26
CA ASP A 164 -14.45 8.54 -12.36
C ASP A 164 -13.97 7.74 -11.16
N VAL A 165 -13.00 6.85 -11.37
CA VAL A 165 -12.45 5.99 -10.33
C VAL A 165 -10.92 5.96 -10.43
N VAL A 166 -10.26 6.33 -9.35
CA VAL A 166 -8.82 6.17 -9.20
C VAL A 166 -8.57 5.03 -8.23
N THR A 167 -7.72 4.07 -8.61
CA THR A 167 -7.28 2.98 -7.76
C THR A 167 -5.78 3.03 -7.55
N SER A 168 -5.33 2.62 -6.37
CA SER A 168 -3.93 2.39 -6.07
C SER A 168 -3.80 1.45 -4.89
N PHE A 169 -3.15 0.32 -5.05
CA PHE A 169 -3.00 -0.69 -4.02
C PHE A 169 -1.55 -1.11 -3.88
N ASP A 170 -1.05 -1.11 -2.65
CA ASP A 170 0.34 -1.46 -2.30
C ASP A 170 1.38 -0.56 -3.04
N VAL A 171 1.14 0.77 -3.02
CA VAL A 171 1.99 1.79 -3.68
C VAL A 171 2.39 2.91 -2.73
N ILE A 172 1.44 3.47 -1.98
CA ILE A 172 1.68 4.69 -1.16
C ILE A 172 2.76 4.47 -0.08
N GLU A 173 2.95 3.26 0.40
CA GLU A 173 4.01 2.90 1.34
C GLU A 173 5.42 2.97 0.73
N HIS A 174 5.51 3.01 -0.60
CA HIS A 174 6.76 3.03 -1.36
C HIS A 174 7.18 4.41 -1.84
N VAL A 175 6.26 5.39 -1.84
CA VAL A 175 6.53 6.71 -2.42
C VAL A 175 7.39 7.58 -1.51
N GLU A 176 8.13 8.50 -2.09
CA GLU A 176 8.92 9.47 -1.34
C GLU A 176 8.03 10.45 -0.55
N ASN A 177 6.93 10.90 -1.16
CA ASN A 177 6.01 11.87 -0.55
C ASN A 177 4.55 11.39 -0.62
N PRO A 178 4.02 10.78 0.45
CA PRO A 178 2.64 10.29 0.48
C PRO A 178 1.59 11.40 0.39
N MET A 179 1.90 12.62 0.84
CA MET A 179 0.99 13.77 0.72
C MET A 179 0.81 14.18 -0.74
N GLN A 180 1.90 14.28 -1.50
CA GLN A 180 1.86 14.57 -2.93
C GLN A 180 1.12 13.47 -3.70
N PHE A 181 1.34 12.22 -3.33
CA PHE A 181 0.67 11.07 -3.94
C PHE A 181 -0.85 11.13 -3.78
N VAL A 182 -1.35 11.43 -2.58
CA VAL A 182 -2.79 11.60 -2.33
C VAL A 182 -3.35 12.79 -3.12
N LYS A 183 -2.59 13.90 -3.19
CA LYS A 183 -2.97 15.07 -4.00
C LYS A 183 -3.12 14.73 -5.48
N GLU A 184 -2.18 13.98 -6.04
CA GLU A 184 -2.21 13.57 -7.46
C GLU A 184 -3.38 12.64 -7.74
N ALA A 185 -3.68 11.70 -6.84
CA ALA A 185 -4.87 10.85 -6.95
C ALA A 185 -6.16 11.70 -6.96
N TYR A 186 -6.25 12.71 -6.09
CA TYR A 186 -7.37 13.65 -6.06
C TYR A 186 -7.46 14.50 -7.33
N ASP A 187 -6.34 14.98 -7.87
CA ASP A 187 -6.30 15.85 -9.06
C ASP A 187 -6.78 15.14 -10.34
N LEU A 188 -6.70 13.83 -10.39
CA LEU A 188 -7.29 13.02 -11.47
C LEU A 188 -8.82 12.98 -11.41
N LEU A 189 -9.42 13.04 -10.20
CA LEU A 189 -10.85 12.79 -9.99
C LEU A 189 -11.75 13.83 -10.68
N ALA A 190 -12.69 13.33 -11.46
CA ALA A 190 -13.84 14.08 -11.93
C ALA A 190 -14.76 14.48 -10.76
N GLU A 191 -15.70 15.38 -11.00
CA GLU A 191 -16.81 15.66 -10.09
C GLU A 191 -17.58 14.34 -9.78
N ASN A 192 -17.82 14.04 -8.50
CA ASN A 192 -18.35 12.78 -7.99
C ASN A 192 -17.46 11.54 -8.21
N GLY A 193 -16.23 11.72 -8.69
CA GLY A 193 -15.25 10.65 -8.81
C GLY A 193 -14.77 10.17 -7.43
N VAL A 194 -14.28 8.93 -7.39
CA VAL A 194 -13.83 8.27 -6.15
C VAL A 194 -12.42 7.70 -6.29
N ALA A 195 -11.54 7.99 -5.34
CA ALA A 195 -10.25 7.32 -5.22
C ALA A 195 -10.27 6.26 -4.12
N TYR A 196 -9.60 5.13 -4.37
CA TYR A 196 -9.34 4.05 -3.42
C TYR A 196 -7.84 3.82 -3.33
N ILE A 197 -7.25 4.12 -2.16
CA ILE A 197 -5.81 3.98 -1.91
C ILE A 197 -5.62 2.98 -0.79
N GLY A 198 -5.13 1.79 -1.13
CA GLY A 198 -4.92 0.70 -0.19
C GLY A 198 -3.46 0.49 0.16
N THR A 199 -3.16 0.21 1.44
CA THR A 199 -1.81 -0.01 1.94
C THR A 199 -1.79 -0.93 3.16
N PRO A 200 -0.71 -1.72 3.37
CA PRO A 200 -0.49 -2.40 4.64
C PRO A 200 -0.45 -1.44 5.81
N THR A 201 -0.97 -1.89 6.95
CA THR A 201 -0.90 -1.13 8.20
C THR A 201 -0.43 -2.00 9.35
N ASP A 202 -0.10 -1.38 10.47
CA ASP A 202 0.35 -2.07 11.68
C ASP A 202 -0.81 -2.78 12.37
N ALA A 203 -0.87 -4.11 12.24
CA ALA A 203 -1.88 -4.94 12.88
C ALA A 203 -1.50 -5.25 14.33
N GLU A 204 -2.14 -4.58 15.28
CA GLU A 204 -1.88 -4.75 16.71
C GLU A 204 -1.96 -6.23 17.16
N VAL A 205 -2.96 -6.97 16.71
CA VAL A 205 -3.16 -8.39 17.07
C VAL A 205 -1.98 -9.25 16.59
N MET A 206 -1.49 -9.02 15.38
CA MET A 206 -0.35 -9.75 14.84
C MET A 206 0.91 -9.41 15.62
N ARG A 207 1.13 -8.14 15.96
CA ARG A 207 2.27 -7.69 16.76
C ARG A 207 2.25 -8.32 18.16
N GLN A 208 1.11 -8.34 18.85
CA GLN A 208 0.98 -8.94 20.17
C GLN A 208 1.27 -10.46 20.18
N LEU A 209 0.82 -11.18 19.14
CA LEU A 209 0.94 -12.63 19.08
C LEU A 209 2.28 -13.12 18.53
N LEU A 210 2.88 -12.39 17.59
CA LEU A 210 4.06 -12.82 16.84
C LEU A 210 5.34 -12.06 17.24
N GLY A 211 5.19 -10.87 17.86
CA GLY A 211 6.31 -10.04 18.32
C GLY A 211 7.30 -9.73 17.18
N GLU A 212 8.56 -9.88 17.48
CA GLU A 212 9.68 -9.54 16.57
C GLU A 212 9.59 -10.21 15.20
N THR A 213 9.02 -11.42 15.12
CA THR A 213 8.86 -12.11 13.82
C THR A 213 7.85 -11.42 12.89
N TYR A 214 6.85 -10.74 13.46
CA TYR A 214 5.93 -9.90 12.70
C TYR A 214 6.57 -8.56 12.35
N GLU A 215 7.26 -7.94 13.27
CA GLU A 215 7.91 -6.65 13.09
C GLU A 215 8.98 -6.72 11.99
N SER A 216 9.84 -7.72 12.02
CA SER A 216 10.86 -7.95 10.98
C SER A 216 10.28 -8.24 9.60
N PHE A 217 9.04 -8.76 9.52
CA PHE A 217 8.32 -8.99 8.27
C PHE A 217 7.61 -7.73 7.77
N LEU A 218 6.88 -7.03 8.66
CA LEU A 218 6.11 -5.83 8.31
C LEU A 218 7.04 -4.72 7.86
N PHE A 219 8.11 -4.50 8.63
CA PHE A 219 9.10 -3.49 8.32
C PHE A 219 9.98 -3.97 7.18
N SER A 220 10.15 -3.12 6.20
CA SER A 220 10.86 -3.45 4.96
C SER A 220 11.66 -2.25 4.47
N THR A 221 12.84 -2.51 3.92
CA THR A 221 13.65 -1.47 3.26
C THR A 221 12.88 -0.75 2.16
N GLN A 222 11.91 -1.42 1.55
CA GLN A 222 11.09 -0.90 0.46
C GLN A 222 9.86 -0.12 0.94
N HIS A 223 9.51 -0.20 2.23
CA HIS A 223 8.35 0.49 2.83
C HIS A 223 8.82 1.58 3.77
N PRO A 224 9.24 2.77 3.26
CA PRO A 224 9.61 3.88 4.12
C PRO A 224 8.46 4.33 5.04
N TRP A 225 7.23 3.97 4.72
CA TRP A 225 6.04 4.36 5.45
C TRP A 225 5.19 3.15 5.85
N ILE A 226 4.68 3.16 7.10
CA ILE A 226 3.52 2.39 7.53
C ILE A 226 2.48 3.42 7.98
N LEU A 227 1.45 3.58 7.16
CA LEU A 227 0.41 4.57 7.37
C LEU A 227 -0.77 3.97 8.14
N CYS A 228 -1.53 4.83 8.78
CA CYS A 228 -2.77 4.50 9.49
C CYS A 228 -3.84 5.59 9.23
N GLU A 229 -5.03 5.41 9.77
CA GLU A 229 -6.13 6.38 9.63
C GLU A 229 -5.73 7.80 10.03
N LYS A 230 -5.02 7.98 11.17
CA LYS A 230 -4.53 9.29 11.60
C LYS A 230 -3.49 9.90 10.66
N SER A 231 -2.71 9.06 9.98
CA SER A 231 -1.78 9.54 8.95
C SER A 231 -2.54 10.13 7.77
N PHE A 232 -3.59 9.46 7.31
CA PHE A 232 -4.45 9.95 6.24
C PHE A 232 -5.25 11.19 6.64
N GLU A 233 -5.81 11.22 7.85
CA GLU A 233 -6.46 12.42 8.40
C GLU A 233 -5.52 13.63 8.36
N TYR A 234 -4.27 13.45 8.80
CA TYR A 234 -3.27 14.52 8.75
C TYR A 234 -2.97 14.97 7.31
N ILE A 235 -2.77 14.02 6.40
CA ILE A 235 -2.50 14.31 4.97
C ILE A 235 -3.64 15.15 4.38
N LEU A 236 -4.89 14.70 4.55
CA LEU A 236 -6.06 15.38 3.98
C LEU A 236 -6.28 16.78 4.58
N ASN A 237 -6.07 16.94 5.88
CA ASN A 237 -6.13 18.24 6.53
C ASN A 237 -5.07 19.21 6.00
N CYS A 238 -3.84 18.72 5.74
CA CYS A 238 -2.77 19.55 5.18
C CYS A 238 -3.01 19.95 3.72
N LEU A 239 -3.66 19.09 2.95
CA LEU A 239 -4.03 19.40 1.56
C LEU A 239 -5.12 20.47 1.47
N ASN A 240 -5.82 20.74 2.57
CA ASN A 240 -6.86 21.76 2.68
C ASN A 240 -7.90 21.67 1.54
N ILE A 241 -8.31 20.43 1.23
CA ILE A 241 -9.32 20.11 0.22
C ILE A 241 -10.68 20.09 0.94
N ASP A 242 -11.58 20.99 0.59
CA ASP A 242 -12.86 21.18 1.25
C ASP A 242 -14.06 20.59 0.47
N ASP A 243 -13.80 20.03 -0.73
CA ASP A 243 -14.79 19.42 -1.62
C ASP A 243 -14.65 17.89 -1.68
N ILE A 244 -14.43 17.26 -0.53
CA ILE A 244 -14.34 15.81 -0.41
C ILE A 244 -15.18 15.25 0.74
N GLU A 245 -15.65 14.02 0.54
CA GLU A 245 -16.00 13.08 1.59
C GLU A 245 -14.92 12.00 1.64
N TRP A 246 -14.49 11.61 2.83
CA TRP A 246 -13.51 10.54 2.95
C TRP A 246 -13.80 9.63 4.14
N ASP A 247 -13.37 8.38 4.00
CA ASP A 247 -13.38 7.38 5.07
C ASP A 247 -12.19 6.43 4.92
N VAL A 248 -11.84 5.73 6.00
CA VAL A 248 -10.86 4.64 6.00
C VAL A 248 -11.56 3.36 6.41
N LYS A 249 -11.41 2.31 5.60
CA LYS A 249 -11.89 0.97 5.94
C LYS A 249 -10.73 0.03 6.18
N TYR A 250 -10.94 -0.85 7.14
CA TYR A 250 -9.98 -1.88 7.55
C TYR A 250 -10.33 -3.20 6.91
N TYR A 251 -9.34 -3.88 6.35
CA TYR A 251 -9.48 -5.17 5.68
C TYR A 251 -8.43 -6.15 6.18
N GLN A 252 -8.85 -7.36 6.54
CA GLN A 252 -7.94 -8.42 6.93
C GLN A 252 -7.56 -9.25 5.72
N ARG A 253 -6.30 -9.16 5.27
CA ARG A 253 -5.80 -9.97 4.13
C ARG A 253 -5.51 -11.40 4.54
N TYR A 254 -4.79 -11.60 5.64
CA TYR A 254 -4.32 -12.91 6.04
C TYR A 254 -5.29 -13.61 6.98
N GLY A 255 -5.65 -14.87 6.63
CA GLY A 255 -6.55 -15.68 7.42
C GLY A 255 -5.92 -16.27 8.67
N LEU A 256 -6.77 -16.86 9.53
CA LEU A 256 -6.35 -17.53 10.78
C LEU A 256 -5.30 -18.61 10.53
N SER A 257 -5.40 -19.39 9.45
CA SER A 257 -4.41 -20.42 9.12
C SER A 257 -3.01 -19.86 8.91
N ASN A 258 -2.87 -18.65 8.32
CA ASN A 258 -1.58 -17.99 8.20
C ASN A 258 -1.00 -17.65 9.58
N LEU A 259 -1.80 -17.08 10.48
CA LEU A 259 -1.37 -16.80 11.86
C LEU A 259 -0.92 -18.05 12.60
N LEU A 260 -1.72 -19.13 12.56
CA LEU A 260 -1.37 -20.40 13.20
C LEU A 260 -0.10 -21.03 12.62
N TYR A 261 0.04 -20.95 11.30
CA TYR A 261 1.28 -21.39 10.63
C TYR A 261 2.49 -20.59 11.09
N TRP A 262 2.33 -19.27 11.20
CA TRP A 262 3.41 -18.36 11.62
C TRP A 262 3.81 -18.60 13.08
N LEU A 263 2.85 -18.75 13.98
CA LEU A 263 3.12 -19.13 15.38
C LEU A 263 3.94 -20.42 15.47
N LYS A 264 3.58 -21.42 14.64
CA LYS A 264 4.27 -22.71 14.61
C LYS A 264 5.66 -22.64 13.98
N ASN A 265 5.81 -21.95 12.85
CA ASN A 265 7.00 -22.03 11.99
C ASN A 265 7.88 -20.78 12.07
N LYS A 266 7.51 -19.77 12.85
CA LYS A 266 8.20 -18.47 12.99
C LYS A 266 8.39 -17.70 11.67
N LYS A 267 7.51 -17.96 10.69
CA LYS A 267 7.48 -17.29 9.38
C LYS A 267 6.06 -17.33 8.81
N PRO A 268 5.66 -16.33 7.99
CA PRO A 268 4.33 -16.31 7.40
C PRO A 268 4.08 -17.53 6.51
N GLY A 269 2.85 -18.03 6.54
CA GLY A 269 2.37 -19.13 5.70
C GLY A 269 1.74 -18.66 4.39
N GLY A 270 1.56 -17.35 4.21
CA GLY A 270 0.83 -16.79 3.08
C GLY A 270 -0.59 -17.36 2.98
N ASN A 271 -0.90 -18.02 1.88
CA ASN A 271 -2.20 -18.63 1.62
C ASN A 271 -2.33 -20.09 2.15
N TYR A 272 -1.43 -20.52 3.04
CA TYR A 272 -1.53 -21.85 3.64
C TYR A 272 -2.84 -22.00 4.40
N LYS A 273 -3.50 -23.17 4.23
CA LYS A 273 -4.75 -23.52 4.91
C LYS A 273 -4.57 -24.78 5.72
N PHE A 274 -5.04 -24.76 6.97
CA PHE A 274 -5.19 -25.95 7.77
C PHE A 274 -6.58 -26.55 7.52
N ASP A 275 -6.68 -27.86 7.34
CA ASP A 275 -7.95 -28.56 7.04
C ASP A 275 -8.97 -28.45 8.17
N PHE A 276 -8.51 -28.24 9.41
CA PHE A 276 -9.37 -28.04 10.58
C PHE A 276 -9.90 -26.61 10.74
N VAL A 277 -9.44 -25.66 9.90
CA VAL A 277 -9.97 -24.29 9.86
C VAL A 277 -11.00 -24.20 8.75
N SER A 278 -12.28 -24.26 9.11
CA SER A 278 -13.36 -24.16 8.14
C SER A 278 -13.45 -22.76 7.51
N ASN A 279 -14.18 -22.64 6.40
CA ASN A 279 -14.42 -21.34 5.77
C ASN A 279 -15.19 -20.38 6.69
N GLU A 280 -16.10 -20.87 7.51
CA GLU A 280 -16.85 -20.07 8.48
C GLU A 280 -15.92 -19.44 9.52
N ILE A 281 -14.98 -20.22 10.07
CA ILE A 281 -13.97 -19.72 11.02
C ILE A 281 -13.06 -18.71 10.32
N TYR A 282 -12.63 -18.99 9.10
CA TYR A 282 -11.79 -18.08 8.31
C TYR A 282 -12.47 -16.73 8.08
N LEU A 283 -13.74 -16.75 7.66
CA LEU A 283 -14.51 -15.53 7.42
C LEU A 283 -14.83 -14.79 8.73
N ALA A 284 -15.18 -15.51 9.80
CA ALA A 284 -15.43 -14.91 11.11
C ALA A 284 -14.19 -14.21 11.66
N TRP A 285 -13.00 -14.81 11.53
CA TRP A 285 -11.73 -14.20 11.91
C TRP A 285 -11.49 -12.88 11.18
N LYS A 286 -11.60 -12.87 9.85
CA LYS A 286 -11.40 -11.65 9.05
C LYS A 286 -12.42 -10.57 9.43
N SER A 287 -13.70 -10.91 9.43
CA SER A 287 -14.79 -9.98 9.72
C SER A 287 -14.70 -9.39 11.13
N ASP A 288 -14.26 -10.16 12.13
CA ASP A 288 -14.13 -9.67 13.50
C ASP A 288 -13.00 -8.65 13.64
N LEU A 289 -11.84 -8.90 13.01
CA LEU A 289 -10.72 -7.93 12.99
C LEU A 289 -11.08 -6.65 12.22
N GLU A 290 -11.76 -6.78 11.08
CA GLU A 290 -12.22 -5.65 10.28
C GLU A 290 -13.18 -4.76 11.08
N ARG A 291 -14.17 -5.36 11.76
CA ARG A 291 -15.13 -4.63 12.60
C ARG A 291 -14.49 -3.90 13.78
N GLN A 292 -13.37 -4.41 14.31
CA GLN A 292 -12.63 -3.83 15.42
C GLN A 292 -11.54 -2.84 14.98
N ASN A 293 -11.36 -2.61 13.67
CA ASN A 293 -10.27 -1.81 13.10
C ASN A 293 -8.87 -2.34 13.51
N LYS A 294 -8.71 -3.69 13.60
CA LYS A 294 -7.47 -4.37 14.01
C LYS A 294 -6.83 -5.20 12.89
N SER A 295 -7.16 -4.88 11.67
CA SER A 295 -6.74 -5.57 10.46
C SER A 295 -5.33 -5.15 10.00
N ASP A 296 -4.78 -5.92 9.07
CA ASP A 296 -3.43 -5.75 8.51
C ASP A 296 -3.38 -4.88 7.25
N TYR A 297 -4.52 -4.36 6.81
CA TYR A 297 -4.65 -3.53 5.60
C TYR A 297 -5.71 -2.46 5.78
N ILE A 298 -5.47 -1.28 5.22
CA ILE A 298 -6.42 -0.17 5.21
C ILE A 298 -6.61 0.36 3.79
N VAL A 299 -7.80 0.86 3.53
CA VAL A 299 -8.14 1.53 2.27
C VAL A 299 -8.73 2.89 2.59
N LEU A 300 -8.02 3.94 2.20
CA LEU A 300 -8.54 5.30 2.15
C LEU A 300 -9.46 5.44 0.94
N ARG A 301 -10.69 5.87 1.17
CA ARG A 301 -11.63 6.26 0.13
C ARG A 301 -11.78 7.78 0.16
N ILE A 302 -11.59 8.42 -0.99
CA ILE A 302 -11.81 9.87 -1.18
C ILE A 302 -12.85 10.02 -2.28
N LYS A 303 -13.97 10.67 -1.99
CA LYS A 303 -14.99 11.04 -2.97
C LYS A 303 -14.99 12.55 -3.17
N LYS A 304 -14.77 13.01 -4.40
CA LYS A 304 -14.86 14.41 -4.76
C LYS A 304 -16.33 14.80 -4.86
N ILE A 305 -16.75 15.79 -4.08
CA ILE A 305 -18.14 16.28 -4.10
C ILE A 305 -18.26 17.54 -4.95
N LYS A 306 -19.47 17.80 -5.42
CA LYS A 306 -19.76 19.02 -6.17
C LYS A 306 -19.74 20.22 -5.22
N LYS A 307 -19.02 21.28 -5.60
CA LYS A 307 -19.13 22.60 -4.96
C LYS A 307 -20.42 23.32 -5.35
#